data_786cae85eee7aac752e6661d375b895e
#
_entry.id   786cae85eee7aac752e6661d375b895e
#
_cell.length_a   1.000
_cell.length_b   1.000
_cell.length_c   1.000
_cell.angle_alpha   90.00
_cell.angle_beta   90.00
_cell.angle_gamma   90.00
#
_symmetry.space_group_name_H-M   'P 1'
#
loop_
_entity.id
_entity.type
_entity.pdbx_description
1 polymer ?
#
loop_
_entity_poly.entity_id
_entity_poly.type
_entity_poly.pdbx_seq_one_letter_code
_entity_poly.pdbx_strand_id
1 'polypeptide(L)'
;MDNKKTPKNAEKFYCEKCDYKCSKHSDWVRHIMRPKHQNDKNDNKKTPKNADLFHCVCGKSYTHSSGLSRHKSGTKCPTKFEKEETTNSDFKMLTNMVMDVVKQNQELTNKIVDICKNNNSTNILNSTINSHNKTFNLNVFLNEHCKDAMNIMDFVDSLKLQLADLEIVGKLGYVEGISNIIVKNLKALDVHKRPVHCSDSKREVMYIKDEDKWEKENEEKNKLRKVIKKIANKNSRLLPQFKEKHPDCGKSDSKYSDQYNKLIVEAMGGSGDNDLEKEDKIIRKIAKEVTIDKTIDLID
;
A
#
# COMPACT_ATOMS: atom_id res chain seq x y z
N MET A 1 -46.98 44.54 -1.01
CA MET A 1 -46.18 43.42 -0.44
C MET A 1 -45.25 42.93 -1.53
N ASP A 2 -44.03 43.49 -1.54
CA ASP A 2 -43.08 43.28 -2.64
C ASP A 2 -42.25 42.04 -2.38
N ASN A 3 -42.44 41.05 -3.22
CA ASN A 3 -41.60 39.83 -3.27
C ASN A 3 -40.24 40.18 -3.90
N LYS A 4 -39.25 40.55 -3.08
CA LYS A 4 -37.83 40.59 -3.47
C LYS A 4 -37.30 39.19 -3.66
N LYS A 5 -37.24 38.72 -4.90
CA LYS A 5 -36.42 37.55 -5.30
C LYS A 5 -34.96 37.90 -5.10
N THR A 6 -34.32 37.25 -4.16
CA THR A 6 -32.85 37.25 -4.01
C THR A 6 -32.20 36.67 -5.26
N PRO A 7 -31.12 37.26 -5.80
CA PRO A 7 -30.44 36.71 -6.98
C PRO A 7 -29.71 35.40 -6.61
N LYS A 8 -30.17 34.32 -7.19
CA LYS A 8 -29.50 33.02 -7.17
C LYS A 8 -28.36 33.06 -8.18
N ASN A 9 -27.15 33.45 -7.81
CA ASN A 9 -25.85 33.07 -8.39
C ASN A 9 -24.78 34.08 -7.99
N ALA A 10 -24.33 34.02 -6.75
CA ALA A 10 -23.06 34.65 -6.39
C ALA A 10 -21.93 33.82 -6.99
N GLU A 11 -21.14 34.43 -7.89
CA GLU A 11 -19.88 33.83 -8.38
C GLU A 11 -18.98 33.57 -7.20
N LYS A 12 -18.72 32.26 -6.89
CA LYS A 12 -17.94 31.85 -5.71
C LYS A 12 -16.48 31.67 -6.01
N PHE A 13 -16.15 31.42 -7.28
CA PHE A 13 -14.78 31.07 -7.70
C PHE A 13 -14.41 31.86 -8.94
N TYR A 14 -13.26 32.54 -8.89
CA TYR A 14 -12.74 33.38 -9.98
C TYR A 14 -11.26 33.07 -10.22
N CYS A 15 -10.86 32.89 -11.46
CA CYS A 15 -9.49 32.65 -11.86
C CYS A 15 -8.90 33.93 -12.48
N GLU A 16 -7.98 34.56 -11.80
CA GLU A 16 -7.28 35.78 -12.25
C GLU A 16 -6.41 35.54 -13.49
N LYS A 17 -5.94 34.28 -13.73
CA LYS A 17 -5.10 33.96 -14.88
C LYS A 17 -5.84 33.90 -16.24
N CYS A 18 -7.12 33.66 -16.23
CA CYS A 18 -7.90 33.50 -17.48
C CYS A 18 -9.35 34.00 -17.41
N ASP A 19 -9.70 34.82 -16.42
CA ASP A 19 -11.03 35.43 -16.20
C ASP A 19 -12.20 34.45 -16.11
N TYR A 20 -11.89 33.15 -15.79
CA TYR A 20 -12.93 32.14 -15.65
C TYR A 20 -13.66 32.27 -14.31
N LYS A 21 -14.99 32.24 -14.34
CA LYS A 21 -15.87 32.37 -13.18
C LYS A 21 -16.82 31.19 -13.10
N CYS A 22 -17.05 30.65 -11.90
CA CYS A 22 -18.04 29.59 -11.67
C CYS A 22 -18.60 29.61 -10.24
N SER A 23 -19.79 29.03 -10.08
CA SER A 23 -20.48 28.93 -8.80
C SER A 23 -20.32 27.57 -8.13
N LYS A 24 -19.86 26.53 -8.85
CA LYS A 24 -19.70 25.17 -8.36
C LYS A 24 -18.24 24.81 -8.14
N HIS A 25 -17.92 24.28 -6.98
CA HIS A 25 -16.58 23.84 -6.62
C HIS A 25 -16.02 22.76 -7.57
N SER A 26 -16.86 21.81 -8.01
CA SER A 26 -16.45 20.77 -8.97
C SER A 26 -15.98 21.34 -10.32
N ASP A 27 -16.62 22.41 -10.80
CA ASP A 27 -16.23 23.06 -12.04
C ASP A 27 -14.95 23.88 -11.86
N TRP A 28 -14.74 24.45 -10.66
CA TRP A 28 -13.51 25.12 -10.27
C TRP A 28 -12.32 24.17 -10.24
N VAL A 29 -12.45 23.02 -9.56
CA VAL A 29 -11.39 21.99 -9.50
C VAL A 29 -11.03 21.50 -10.90
N ARG A 30 -12.02 21.23 -11.76
CA ARG A 30 -11.80 20.82 -13.16
C ARG A 30 -11.10 21.93 -13.97
N HIS A 31 -11.36 23.19 -13.65
CA HIS A 31 -10.72 24.32 -14.30
C HIS A 31 -9.23 24.44 -13.93
N ILE A 32 -8.88 24.41 -12.64
CA ILE A 32 -7.50 24.56 -12.17
C ILE A 32 -6.63 23.35 -12.51
N MET A 33 -7.22 22.17 -12.69
CA MET A 33 -6.51 20.94 -13.10
C MET A 33 -6.12 20.91 -14.59
N ARG A 34 -6.54 21.91 -15.39
CA ARG A 34 -6.13 21.96 -16.79
C ARG A 34 -4.65 22.32 -16.92
N PRO A 35 -3.91 21.75 -17.90
CA PRO A 35 -2.47 21.98 -18.08
C PRO A 35 -2.04 23.44 -18.13
N LYS A 36 -2.95 24.34 -18.56
CA LYS A 36 -2.72 25.80 -18.62
C LYS A 36 -2.59 26.46 -17.24
N HIS A 37 -3.02 25.79 -16.16
CA HIS A 37 -3.01 26.30 -14.78
C HIS A 37 -1.99 25.60 -13.88
N GLN A 38 -1.37 24.50 -14.33
CA GLN A 38 -0.41 23.71 -13.55
C GLN A 38 1.06 24.13 -13.76
N ASN A 39 1.36 24.94 -14.77
CA ASN A 39 2.73 25.39 -15.04
C ASN A 39 2.94 26.83 -14.57
N ASP A 40 3.33 26.99 -13.30
CA ASP A 40 3.96 28.20 -12.79
C ASP A 40 5.49 28.07 -12.94
N LYS A 41 5.97 28.15 -14.16
CA LYS A 41 7.37 28.57 -14.51
C LYS A 41 7.46 28.65 -16.02
N ASN A 42 7.33 29.80 -16.61
CA ASN A 42 8.29 30.50 -17.42
C ASN A 42 7.66 31.57 -18.29
N ASP A 43 8.28 32.75 -18.16
CA ASP A 43 8.11 33.92 -18.97
C ASP A 43 8.26 33.67 -20.48
N ASN A 44 7.47 34.47 -21.23
CA ASN A 44 7.79 35.01 -22.54
C ASN A 44 8.76 34.21 -23.42
N LYS A 45 8.22 33.28 -24.19
CA LYS A 45 8.79 33.01 -25.53
C LYS A 45 7.64 32.97 -26.54
N LYS A 46 7.57 34.04 -27.32
CA LYS A 46 6.93 34.00 -28.65
C LYS A 46 7.52 32.81 -29.38
N THR A 47 6.68 31.79 -29.62
CA THR A 47 7.05 30.64 -30.45
C THR A 47 7.50 31.14 -31.82
N PRO A 48 8.64 30.69 -32.33
CA PRO A 48 9.07 31.02 -33.68
C PRO A 48 8.05 30.43 -34.66
N LYS A 49 7.72 31.20 -35.69
CA LYS A 49 6.88 30.79 -36.82
C LYS A 49 7.63 29.80 -37.72
N ASN A 50 7.92 28.60 -37.19
CA ASN A 50 8.32 27.42 -37.93
C ASN A 50 7.88 26.19 -37.11
N ALA A 51 6.55 26.04 -36.98
CA ALA A 51 5.98 24.80 -36.52
C ALA A 51 6.07 23.80 -37.67
N ASP A 52 6.64 22.64 -37.45
CA ASP A 52 6.70 21.53 -38.39
C ASP A 52 5.30 21.26 -38.95
N LEU A 53 5.18 21.40 -40.28
CA LEU A 53 3.93 21.19 -41.00
C LEU A 53 3.64 19.69 -41.04
N PHE A 54 2.38 19.32 -40.79
CA PHE A 54 1.91 17.94 -40.91
C PHE A 54 1.74 17.58 -42.38
N HIS A 55 2.58 16.67 -42.88
CA HIS A 55 2.60 16.29 -44.29
C HIS A 55 1.76 15.03 -44.56
N CYS A 56 1.03 15.04 -45.67
CA CYS A 56 0.44 13.84 -46.22
C CYS A 56 1.36 13.25 -47.29
N VAL A 57 1.37 11.94 -47.44
CA VAL A 57 2.12 11.23 -48.51
C VAL A 57 1.69 11.68 -49.95
N CYS A 58 0.54 12.32 -50.09
CA CYS A 58 0.13 12.97 -51.35
C CYS A 58 0.76 14.35 -51.61
N GLY A 59 1.72 14.79 -50.78
CA GLY A 59 2.44 16.07 -50.94
C GLY A 59 1.76 17.29 -50.31
N LYS A 60 0.57 17.17 -49.74
CA LYS A 60 -0.13 18.30 -49.08
C LYS A 60 0.31 18.46 -47.64
N SER A 61 0.53 19.74 -47.23
CA SER A 61 0.97 20.12 -45.90
C SER A 61 -0.11 20.88 -45.12
N TYR A 62 -0.20 20.67 -43.82
CA TYR A 62 -1.19 21.25 -42.93
C TYR A 62 -0.55 21.84 -41.69
N THR A 63 -1.04 23.00 -41.24
CA THR A 63 -0.56 23.66 -40.02
C THR A 63 -1.02 22.97 -38.73
N HIS A 64 -2.04 22.10 -38.81
CA HIS A 64 -2.61 21.39 -37.66
C HIS A 64 -2.85 19.92 -37.98
N SER A 65 -2.62 19.04 -37.03
CA SER A 65 -2.85 17.60 -37.16
C SER A 65 -4.30 17.24 -37.50
N SER A 66 -5.27 18.03 -37.00
CA SER A 66 -6.71 17.89 -37.31
C SER A 66 -7.03 18.16 -38.80
N GLY A 67 -6.28 19.05 -39.44
CA GLY A 67 -6.35 19.32 -40.86
C GLY A 67 -5.90 18.13 -41.71
N LEU A 68 -4.75 17.54 -41.33
CA LEU A 68 -4.23 16.31 -41.94
C LEU A 68 -5.19 15.12 -41.74
N SER A 69 -5.74 14.95 -40.53
CA SER A 69 -6.70 13.87 -40.24
C SER A 69 -7.96 13.99 -41.09
N ARG A 70 -8.51 15.20 -41.23
CA ARG A 70 -9.70 15.49 -42.07
C ARG A 70 -9.41 15.27 -43.55
N HIS A 71 -8.19 15.57 -44.02
CA HIS A 71 -7.77 15.27 -45.39
C HIS A 71 -7.65 13.75 -45.61
N LYS A 72 -7.08 12.99 -44.66
CA LYS A 72 -6.96 11.54 -44.73
C LYS A 72 -8.33 10.82 -44.67
N SER A 73 -9.30 11.33 -43.93
CA SER A 73 -10.65 10.76 -43.83
C SER A 73 -11.57 11.17 -45.03
N GLY A 74 -11.27 12.29 -45.72
CA GLY A 74 -12.02 12.75 -46.89
C GLY A 74 -11.72 12.00 -48.21
N THR A 75 -12.64 12.06 -49.16
CA THR A 75 -12.53 11.39 -50.47
C THR A 75 -11.52 12.04 -51.44
N LYS A 76 -10.89 13.16 -51.05
CA LYS A 76 -10.05 14.01 -51.93
C LYS A 76 -8.53 13.73 -51.82
N CYS A 77 -8.09 12.68 -51.12
CA CYS A 77 -6.68 12.27 -51.07
C CYS A 77 -6.40 11.25 -52.15
N PRO A 78 -5.51 11.51 -53.12
CA PRO A 78 -5.26 10.59 -54.23
C PRO A 78 -4.64 9.22 -53.79
N THR A 79 -4.04 9.17 -52.60
CA THR A 79 -3.39 7.94 -52.07
C THR A 79 -4.34 6.99 -51.35
N LYS A 80 -5.67 7.19 -51.47
CA LYS A 80 -6.66 6.29 -50.86
C LYS A 80 -6.87 4.97 -51.63
N PHE A 81 -6.22 4.78 -52.74
CA PHE A 81 -6.44 3.64 -53.64
C PHE A 81 -5.21 2.72 -53.84
N GLU A 82 -4.26 2.75 -52.91
CA GLU A 82 -3.37 1.61 -52.79
C GLU A 82 -3.62 0.99 -51.43
N LYS A 83 -4.61 0.10 -51.36
CA LYS A 83 -4.56 -0.99 -50.42
C LYS A 83 -3.35 -1.81 -50.87
N GLU A 84 -2.24 -1.68 -50.15
CA GLU A 84 -1.27 -2.77 -50.09
C GLU A 84 -2.08 -4.02 -49.70
N GLU A 85 -2.23 -4.93 -50.65
CA GLU A 85 -2.49 -6.33 -50.39
C GLU A 85 -1.35 -6.81 -49.52
N THR A 86 -1.44 -6.59 -48.18
CA THR A 86 -0.75 -7.42 -47.23
C THR A 86 -1.20 -8.82 -47.57
N THR A 87 -0.28 -9.53 -48.22
CA THR A 87 -0.52 -10.83 -48.81
C THR A 87 -1.18 -11.70 -47.75
N ASN A 88 -2.21 -12.41 -48.17
CA ASN A 88 -2.94 -13.43 -47.38
C ASN A 88 -2.00 -14.45 -46.71
N SER A 89 -0.73 -14.43 -47.07
CA SER A 89 0.43 -15.11 -46.49
C SER A 89 0.84 -14.59 -45.13
N ASP A 90 0.99 -13.26 -44.94
CA ASP A 90 1.49 -12.69 -43.68
C ASP A 90 0.43 -12.77 -42.60
N PHE A 91 -0.84 -12.59 -42.97
CA PHE A 91 -1.96 -12.78 -42.05
C PHE A 91 -2.10 -14.25 -41.62
N LYS A 92 -1.92 -15.20 -42.56
CA LYS A 92 -1.86 -16.63 -42.22
C LYS A 92 -0.68 -16.97 -41.34
N MET A 93 0.49 -16.40 -41.58
CA MET A 93 1.68 -16.63 -40.77
C MET A 93 1.49 -16.10 -39.33
N LEU A 94 0.92 -14.90 -39.17
CA LEU A 94 0.60 -14.34 -37.88
C LEU A 94 -0.47 -15.16 -37.13
N THR A 95 -1.50 -15.61 -37.86
CA THR A 95 -2.55 -16.47 -37.29
C THR A 95 -1.99 -17.80 -36.80
N ASN A 96 -1.09 -18.42 -37.58
CA ASN A 96 -0.42 -19.65 -37.19
C ASN A 96 0.47 -19.45 -35.94
N MET A 97 1.26 -18.37 -35.88
CA MET A 97 2.05 -18.03 -34.68
C MET A 97 1.17 -17.86 -33.43
N VAL A 98 0.05 -17.17 -33.55
CA VAL A 98 -0.90 -17.02 -32.44
C VAL A 98 -1.48 -18.37 -32.01
N MET A 99 -1.84 -19.23 -32.99
CA MET A 99 -2.33 -20.59 -32.69
C MET A 99 -1.28 -21.45 -32.00
N ASP A 100 -0.01 -21.36 -32.41
CA ASP A 100 1.08 -22.08 -31.76
C ASP A 100 1.33 -21.63 -30.33
N VAL A 101 1.29 -20.32 -30.07
CA VAL A 101 1.37 -19.77 -28.70
C VAL A 101 0.19 -20.22 -27.83
N VAL A 102 -1.03 -20.24 -28.38
CA VAL A 102 -2.22 -20.74 -27.66
C VAL A 102 -2.08 -22.23 -27.35
N LYS A 103 -1.59 -23.05 -28.28
CA LYS A 103 -1.32 -24.49 -28.05
C LYS A 103 -0.27 -24.69 -26.97
N GLN A 104 0.85 -23.96 -27.01
CA GLN A 104 1.89 -24.04 -25.99
C GLN A 104 1.37 -23.65 -24.61
N ASN A 105 0.52 -22.61 -24.50
CA ASN A 105 -0.11 -22.23 -23.26
C ASN A 105 -1.10 -23.29 -22.75
N GLN A 106 -1.86 -23.95 -23.65
CA GLN A 106 -2.73 -25.07 -23.26
C GLN A 106 -1.94 -26.28 -22.77
N GLU A 107 -0.83 -26.62 -23.42
CA GLU A 107 0.04 -27.72 -23.00
C GLU A 107 0.69 -27.42 -21.63
N LEU A 108 1.14 -26.18 -21.41
CA LEU A 108 1.65 -25.73 -20.09
C LEU A 108 0.57 -25.81 -19.03
N THR A 109 -0.64 -25.37 -19.31
CA THR A 109 -1.78 -25.44 -18.40
C THR A 109 -2.13 -26.88 -18.05
N ASN A 110 -2.16 -27.77 -19.05
CA ASN A 110 -2.41 -29.18 -18.83
C ASN A 110 -1.31 -29.83 -17.97
N LYS A 111 -0.04 -29.52 -18.23
CA LYS A 111 1.08 -29.98 -17.39
C LYS A 111 0.95 -29.50 -15.94
N ILE A 112 0.54 -28.24 -15.73
CA ILE A 112 0.29 -27.71 -14.39
C ILE A 112 -0.87 -28.44 -13.72
N VAL A 113 -1.98 -28.67 -14.44
CA VAL A 113 -3.14 -29.43 -13.93
C VAL A 113 -2.76 -30.87 -13.61
N ASP A 114 -1.94 -31.52 -14.45
CA ASP A 114 -1.46 -32.88 -14.19
C ASP A 114 -0.52 -32.94 -12.98
N ILE A 115 0.35 -31.96 -12.81
CA ILE A 115 1.17 -31.81 -11.60
C ILE A 115 0.28 -31.59 -10.37
N CYS A 116 -0.75 -30.75 -10.47
CA CYS A 116 -1.69 -30.53 -9.35
C CYS A 116 -2.56 -31.76 -9.05
N LYS A 117 -2.97 -32.54 -10.06
CA LYS A 117 -3.75 -33.80 -9.87
C LYS A 117 -2.90 -34.92 -9.30
N ASN A 118 -1.63 -35.00 -9.67
CA ASN A 118 -0.71 -36.04 -9.19
C ASN A 118 -0.12 -35.72 -7.81
N ASN A 119 -0.35 -34.51 -7.27
CA ASN A 119 0.09 -34.15 -5.90
C ASN A 119 -0.75 -34.75 -4.78
N ASN A 120 -1.69 -35.65 -5.08
CA ASN A 120 -2.33 -36.50 -4.06
C ASN A 120 -1.52 -37.77 -3.73
N SER A 121 -0.26 -37.86 -4.19
CA SER A 121 0.64 -38.94 -3.81
C SER A 121 2.04 -38.38 -3.54
N THR A 122 2.46 -38.49 -2.34
CA THR A 122 3.70 -38.29 -1.62
C THR A 122 5.03 -38.67 -2.32
N ASN A 123 5.25 -38.41 -3.61
CA ASN A 123 6.47 -38.89 -4.29
C ASN A 123 7.11 -37.93 -5.32
N ILE A 124 6.93 -36.59 -5.21
CA ILE A 124 7.73 -35.65 -6.04
C ILE A 124 8.91 -35.06 -5.24
N LEU A 125 9.38 -35.74 -4.21
CA LEU A 125 10.57 -35.31 -3.46
C LEU A 125 11.89 -35.93 -3.94
N ASN A 126 11.91 -36.81 -4.97
CA ASN A 126 13.13 -37.61 -5.21
C ASN A 126 13.79 -37.50 -6.58
N SER A 127 13.43 -36.55 -7.48
CA SER A 127 14.08 -36.55 -8.81
C SER A 127 14.84 -35.28 -9.22
N THR A 128 15.03 -34.31 -8.28
CA THR A 128 15.91 -33.16 -8.57
C THR A 128 16.83 -32.81 -7.39
N ILE A 129 17.23 -33.82 -6.60
CA ILE A 129 18.10 -33.61 -5.44
C ILE A 129 19.50 -34.10 -5.76
N ASN A 130 20.27 -33.31 -6.50
CA ASN A 130 21.72 -33.24 -6.38
C ASN A 130 22.22 -31.80 -6.35
N SER A 131 21.43 -30.89 -5.84
CA SER A 131 21.88 -29.58 -5.39
C SER A 131 21.53 -29.47 -3.89
N HIS A 132 22.52 -29.42 -3.05
CA HIS A 132 22.40 -29.23 -1.59
C HIS A 132 21.84 -27.84 -1.20
N ASN A 133 21.09 -27.18 -2.06
CA ASN A 133 20.41 -25.94 -1.78
C ASN A 133 18.94 -26.21 -1.41
N LYS A 134 18.72 -26.59 -0.14
CA LYS A 134 17.38 -26.46 0.45
C LYS A 134 17.02 -24.98 0.41
N THR A 135 16.12 -24.58 -0.48
CA THR A 135 15.66 -23.20 -0.58
C THR A 135 14.47 -23.00 0.35
N PHE A 136 14.55 -21.99 1.22
CA PHE A 136 13.45 -21.64 2.10
C PHE A 136 12.18 -21.30 1.28
N ASN A 137 11.07 -21.98 1.59
CA ASN A 137 9.76 -21.73 0.98
C ASN A 137 8.84 -21.05 1.97
N LEU A 138 8.60 -19.75 1.76
CA LEU A 138 7.75 -18.93 2.63
C LEU A 138 6.31 -19.47 2.73
N ASN A 139 5.74 -20.01 1.66
CA ASN A 139 4.36 -20.54 1.69
C ASN A 139 4.26 -21.79 2.56
N VAL A 140 5.25 -22.68 2.49
CA VAL A 140 5.33 -23.86 3.37
C VAL A 140 5.50 -23.41 4.81
N PHE A 141 6.42 -22.47 5.08
CA PHE A 141 6.63 -21.94 6.42
C PHE A 141 5.33 -21.38 7.02
N LEU A 142 4.62 -20.51 6.30
CA LEU A 142 3.42 -19.87 6.83
C LEU A 142 2.22 -20.82 6.93
N ASN A 143 1.96 -21.64 5.91
CA ASN A 143 0.73 -22.44 5.83
C ASN A 143 0.85 -23.84 6.42
N GLU A 144 2.06 -24.39 6.55
CA GLU A 144 2.28 -25.72 7.13
C GLU A 144 2.92 -25.62 8.53
N HIS A 145 4.05 -24.93 8.68
CA HIS A 145 4.73 -24.82 9.97
C HIS A 145 3.99 -23.87 10.92
N CYS A 146 3.46 -22.76 10.42
CA CYS A 146 2.71 -21.79 11.22
C CYS A 146 1.17 -21.94 11.11
N LYS A 147 0.68 -23.13 10.70
CA LYS A 147 -0.77 -23.38 10.57
C LYS A 147 -1.56 -23.14 11.86
N ASP A 148 -0.93 -23.46 13.01
CA ASP A 148 -1.54 -23.33 14.33
C ASP A 148 -1.22 -21.99 15.01
N ALA A 149 -0.68 -21.01 14.26
CA ALA A 149 -0.52 -19.66 14.76
C ALA A 149 -1.85 -19.02 15.09
N MET A 150 -1.92 -18.20 16.14
CA MET A 150 -3.14 -17.49 16.50
C MET A 150 -3.43 -16.35 15.50
N ASN A 151 -4.68 -15.89 15.45
CA ASN A 151 -5.00 -14.68 14.72
C ASN A 151 -4.44 -13.44 15.42
N ILE A 152 -4.13 -12.40 14.66
CA ILE A 152 -3.50 -11.19 15.21
C ILE A 152 -4.39 -10.49 16.26
N MET A 153 -5.71 -10.55 16.07
CA MET A 153 -6.63 -9.95 17.02
C MET A 153 -6.75 -10.77 18.30
N ASP A 154 -6.72 -12.12 18.21
CA ASP A 154 -6.71 -13.03 19.37
C ASP A 154 -5.44 -12.80 20.21
N PHE A 155 -4.29 -12.57 19.54
CA PHE A 155 -3.06 -12.16 20.23
C PHE A 155 -3.27 -10.86 21.01
N VAL A 156 -3.82 -9.81 20.38
CA VAL A 156 -4.10 -8.53 21.07
C VAL A 156 -5.02 -8.74 22.27
N ASP A 157 -6.05 -9.58 22.12
CA ASP A 157 -7.04 -9.80 23.17
C ASP A 157 -6.48 -10.65 24.32
N SER A 158 -5.55 -11.55 24.03
CA SER A 158 -4.87 -12.37 25.04
C SER A 158 -3.90 -11.59 25.95
N LEU A 159 -3.46 -10.39 25.52
CA LEU A 159 -2.52 -9.57 26.28
C LEU A 159 -3.11 -9.13 27.62
N LYS A 160 -2.49 -9.56 28.72
CA LYS A 160 -2.83 -9.13 30.09
C LYS A 160 -1.81 -8.11 30.57
N LEU A 161 -2.06 -6.85 30.21
CA LEU A 161 -1.19 -5.75 30.61
C LEU A 161 -1.35 -5.44 32.10
N GLN A 162 -0.25 -5.09 32.74
CA GLN A 162 -0.17 -4.76 34.18
C GLN A 162 0.28 -3.31 34.36
N LEU A 163 0.11 -2.79 35.56
CA LEU A 163 0.53 -1.43 35.91
C LEU A 163 2.02 -1.18 35.60
N ALA A 164 2.87 -2.19 35.79
CA ALA A 164 4.29 -2.13 35.42
C ALA A 164 4.52 -1.84 33.92
N ASP A 165 3.65 -2.35 33.04
CA ASP A 165 3.76 -2.09 31.60
C ASP A 165 3.44 -0.61 31.31
N LEU A 166 2.44 -0.02 31.97
CA LEU A 166 2.14 1.41 31.91
C LEU A 166 3.32 2.25 32.42
N GLU A 167 3.88 1.89 33.58
CA GLU A 167 5.03 2.59 34.16
C GLU A 167 6.25 2.56 33.23
N ILE A 168 6.48 1.44 32.51
CA ILE A 168 7.52 1.31 31.50
C ILE A 168 7.25 2.24 30.31
N VAL A 169 5.99 2.33 29.82
CA VAL A 169 5.63 3.26 28.74
C VAL A 169 5.90 4.70 29.16
N GLY A 170 5.52 5.10 30.38
CA GLY A 170 5.81 6.43 30.90
C GLY A 170 7.31 6.71 31.04
N LYS A 171 8.12 5.70 31.36
CA LYS A 171 9.57 5.85 31.54
C LYS A 171 10.30 5.94 30.19
N LEU A 172 10.00 5.05 29.26
CA LEU A 172 10.69 4.90 27.97
C LEU A 172 10.11 5.78 26.86
N GLY A 173 8.88 6.26 27.02
CA GLY A 173 8.10 6.95 26.00
C GLY A 173 7.23 5.99 25.18
N TYR A 174 6.25 6.55 24.47
CA TYR A 174 5.24 5.81 23.71
C TYR A 174 5.82 4.77 22.76
N VAL A 175 6.73 5.18 21.87
CA VAL A 175 7.29 4.32 20.82
C VAL A 175 8.03 3.14 21.42
N GLU A 176 8.95 3.38 22.36
CA GLU A 176 9.74 2.33 22.99
C GLU A 176 8.88 1.43 23.87
N GLY A 177 8.01 2.02 24.69
CA GLY A 177 7.17 1.30 25.61
C GLY A 177 6.18 0.37 24.91
N ILE A 178 5.44 0.86 23.91
CA ILE A 178 4.51 0.03 23.15
C ILE A 178 5.24 -1.03 22.32
N SER A 179 6.38 -0.69 21.72
CA SER A 179 7.21 -1.68 21.03
C SER A 179 7.63 -2.82 21.96
N ASN A 180 8.10 -2.48 23.17
CA ASN A 180 8.53 -3.47 24.14
C ASN A 180 7.39 -4.39 24.59
N ILE A 181 6.19 -3.84 24.80
CA ILE A 181 5.01 -4.65 25.14
C ILE A 181 4.75 -5.67 24.04
N ILE A 182 4.70 -5.23 22.77
CA ILE A 182 4.40 -6.09 21.63
C ILE A 182 5.50 -7.16 21.47
N VAL A 183 6.76 -6.74 21.40
CA VAL A 183 7.90 -7.62 21.17
C VAL A 183 8.05 -8.65 22.27
N LYS A 184 7.95 -8.23 23.55
CA LYS A 184 8.01 -9.12 24.71
C LYS A 184 6.97 -10.24 24.62
N ASN A 185 5.73 -9.90 24.29
CA ASN A 185 4.65 -10.89 24.20
C ASN A 185 4.76 -11.77 22.95
N LEU A 186 5.23 -11.24 21.81
CA LEU A 186 5.52 -12.05 20.62
C LEU A 186 6.69 -13.02 20.87
N LYS A 187 7.72 -12.60 21.60
CA LYS A 187 8.86 -13.47 21.96
C LYS A 187 8.49 -14.55 22.98
N ALA A 188 7.48 -14.31 23.79
CA ALA A 188 6.97 -15.33 24.73
C ALA A 188 6.21 -16.46 24.00
N LEU A 189 5.80 -16.26 22.76
CA LEU A 189 5.22 -17.29 21.92
C LEU A 189 6.32 -18.05 21.16
N ASP A 190 6.05 -19.34 20.96
CA ASP A 190 6.80 -20.13 19.99
C ASP A 190 6.79 -19.46 18.61
N VAL A 191 7.87 -19.57 17.86
CA VAL A 191 8.01 -18.90 16.55
C VAL A 191 6.85 -19.26 15.63
N HIS A 192 6.48 -20.55 15.57
CA HIS A 192 5.40 -21.03 14.70
C HIS A 192 3.98 -20.65 15.17
N LYS A 193 3.85 -20.18 16.42
CA LYS A 193 2.57 -19.72 17.00
C LYS A 193 2.36 -18.21 16.92
N ARG A 194 3.37 -17.46 16.48
CA ARG A 194 3.28 -16.00 16.34
C ARG A 194 2.33 -15.62 15.22
N PRO A 195 1.44 -14.63 15.43
CA PRO A 195 0.49 -14.15 14.42
C PRO A 195 1.10 -13.25 13.35
N VAL A 196 2.39 -12.95 13.46
CA VAL A 196 3.08 -12.02 12.57
C VAL A 196 4.51 -12.45 12.32
N HIS A 197 4.92 -12.39 11.05
CA HIS A 197 6.27 -12.67 10.60
C HIS A 197 6.75 -11.62 9.61
N CYS A 198 8.07 -11.41 9.55
CA CYS A 198 8.71 -10.53 8.57
C CYS A 198 9.63 -11.34 7.66
N SER A 199 9.44 -11.30 6.36
CA SER A 199 10.29 -12.00 5.39
C SER A 199 11.49 -11.16 4.93
N ASP A 200 11.41 -9.83 5.04
CA ASP A 200 12.47 -8.88 4.73
C ASP A 200 12.39 -7.68 5.67
N SER A 201 13.27 -7.63 6.67
CA SER A 201 13.29 -6.55 7.67
C SER A 201 13.75 -5.20 7.11
N LYS A 202 14.50 -5.19 6.00
CA LYS A 202 14.95 -3.94 5.36
C LYS A 202 13.81 -3.26 4.61
N ARG A 203 12.96 -4.08 3.94
CA ARG A 203 11.78 -3.62 3.21
C ARG A 203 10.52 -3.67 4.06
N GLU A 204 10.62 -4.15 5.30
CA GLU A 204 9.50 -4.32 6.25
C GLU A 204 8.33 -5.11 5.64
N VAL A 205 8.66 -6.20 4.92
CA VAL A 205 7.65 -7.07 4.30
C VAL A 205 7.06 -7.99 5.37
N MET A 206 5.86 -7.63 5.83
CA MET A 206 5.17 -8.29 6.92
C MET A 206 4.08 -9.23 6.42
N TYR A 207 3.91 -10.34 7.13
CA TYR A 207 2.82 -11.31 6.95
C TYR A 207 2.08 -11.45 8.27
N ILE A 208 0.76 -11.39 8.21
CA ILE A 208 -0.12 -11.40 9.38
C ILE A 208 -1.15 -12.49 9.21
N LYS A 209 -1.38 -13.28 10.26
CA LYS A 209 -2.49 -14.21 10.32
C LYS A 209 -3.73 -13.51 10.84
N ASP A 210 -4.77 -13.46 10.03
CA ASP A 210 -6.06 -12.84 10.35
C ASP A 210 -7.17 -13.71 9.74
N GLU A 211 -8.26 -13.93 10.47
CA GLU A 211 -9.36 -14.83 10.04
C GLU A 211 -8.85 -16.20 9.54
N ASP A 212 -7.89 -16.78 10.27
CA ASP A 212 -7.22 -18.07 9.98
C ASP A 212 -6.47 -18.15 8.64
N LYS A 213 -6.15 -17.00 8.04
CA LYS A 213 -5.39 -16.89 6.79
C LYS A 213 -4.16 -16.03 6.97
N TRP A 214 -3.06 -16.45 6.32
CA TRP A 214 -1.87 -15.62 6.20
C TRP A 214 -2.00 -14.65 5.03
N GLU A 215 -1.86 -13.36 5.32
CA GLU A 215 -1.93 -12.30 4.33
C GLU A 215 -0.69 -11.42 4.41
N LYS A 216 -0.22 -10.99 3.26
CA LYS A 216 0.81 -9.96 3.20
C LYS A 216 0.19 -8.61 3.57
N GLU A 217 0.83 -7.89 4.49
CA GLU A 217 0.41 -6.54 4.86
C GLU A 217 0.50 -5.58 3.67
N ASN A 218 -0.43 -4.65 3.60
CA ASN A 218 -0.41 -3.60 2.58
C ASN A 218 0.72 -2.59 2.83
N GLU A 219 0.97 -1.68 1.88
CA GLU A 219 2.01 -0.66 2.00
C GLU A 219 1.75 0.30 3.18
N GLU A 220 0.48 0.58 3.48
CA GLU A 220 0.06 1.43 4.59
C GLU A 220 0.14 0.73 5.95
N LYS A 221 0.30 -0.60 5.98
CA LYS A 221 0.40 -1.44 7.19
C LYS A 221 -0.80 -1.28 8.14
N ASN A 222 -1.99 -1.25 7.57
CA ASN A 222 -3.23 -0.91 8.28
C ASN A 222 -3.58 -1.88 9.40
N LYS A 223 -3.35 -3.19 9.24
CA LYS A 223 -3.63 -4.18 10.28
C LYS A 223 -2.69 -4.00 11.48
N LEU A 224 -1.38 -3.80 11.24
CA LEU A 224 -0.41 -3.53 12.31
C LEU A 224 -0.70 -2.22 13.04
N ARG A 225 -1.06 -1.16 12.34
CA ARG A 225 -1.46 0.11 12.97
C ARG A 225 -2.69 -0.06 13.86
N LYS A 226 -3.68 -0.84 13.42
CA LYS A 226 -4.85 -1.19 14.24
C LYS A 226 -4.47 -1.94 15.51
N VAL A 227 -3.52 -2.87 15.41
CA VAL A 227 -2.96 -3.61 16.55
C VAL A 227 -2.28 -2.67 17.54
N ILE A 228 -1.40 -1.80 17.06
CA ILE A 228 -0.68 -0.81 17.88
C ILE A 228 -1.67 0.06 18.65
N LYS A 229 -2.68 0.62 17.96
CA LYS A 229 -3.72 1.46 18.57
C LYS A 229 -4.53 0.71 19.64
N LYS A 230 -4.89 -0.56 19.40
CA LYS A 230 -5.60 -1.36 20.39
C LYS A 230 -4.75 -1.65 21.61
N ILE A 231 -3.48 -1.97 21.44
CA ILE A 231 -2.56 -2.24 22.57
C ILE A 231 -2.30 -0.95 23.37
N ALA A 232 -2.08 0.19 22.69
CA ALA A 232 -1.97 1.50 23.33
C ALA A 232 -3.23 1.86 24.13
N ASN A 233 -4.41 1.59 23.56
CA ASN A 233 -5.67 1.80 24.28
C ASN A 233 -5.80 0.86 25.51
N LYS A 234 -5.42 -0.43 25.38
CA LYS A 234 -5.38 -1.33 26.56
C LYS A 234 -4.45 -0.80 27.64
N ASN A 235 -3.27 -0.26 27.27
CA ASN A 235 -2.30 0.29 28.19
C ASN A 235 -2.82 1.56 28.87
N SER A 236 -3.47 2.48 28.13
CA SER A 236 -4.02 3.71 28.72
C SER A 236 -5.14 3.46 29.73
N ARG A 237 -5.87 2.34 29.61
CA ARG A 237 -6.91 1.94 30.59
C ARG A 237 -6.35 1.58 31.96
N LEU A 238 -5.04 1.48 32.12
CA LEU A 238 -4.38 1.24 33.41
C LEU A 238 -4.13 2.54 34.20
N LEU A 239 -4.32 3.72 33.61
CA LEU A 239 -4.16 5.01 34.29
C LEU A 239 -4.98 5.13 35.61
N PRO A 240 -6.25 4.71 35.66
CA PRO A 240 -7.01 4.69 36.90
C PRO A 240 -6.35 3.86 38.00
N GLN A 241 -5.77 2.69 37.67
CA GLN A 241 -5.07 1.84 38.64
C GLN A 241 -3.83 2.54 39.22
N PHE A 242 -3.11 3.32 38.41
CA PHE A 242 -2.01 4.13 38.91
C PHE A 242 -2.51 5.18 39.93
N LYS A 243 -3.64 5.83 39.62
CA LYS A 243 -4.25 6.81 40.52
C LYS A 243 -4.77 6.19 41.83
N GLU A 244 -5.31 4.98 41.77
CA GLU A 244 -5.71 4.20 42.96
C GLU A 244 -4.50 3.87 43.84
N LYS A 245 -3.38 3.47 43.23
CA LYS A 245 -2.12 3.17 43.94
C LYS A 245 -1.46 4.44 44.52
N HIS A 246 -1.64 5.59 43.88
CA HIS A 246 -1.06 6.88 44.27
C HIS A 246 -2.14 7.97 44.28
N PRO A 247 -3.02 8.03 45.31
CA PRO A 247 -4.18 8.93 45.30
C PRO A 247 -3.83 10.43 45.27
N ASP A 248 -2.61 10.77 45.68
CA ASP A 248 -2.06 12.11 45.69
C ASP A 248 -1.43 12.54 44.37
N CYS A 249 -1.30 11.66 43.38
CA CYS A 249 -0.58 11.93 42.11
C CYS A 249 -1.15 13.10 41.29
N GLY A 250 -2.39 13.54 41.57
CA GLY A 250 -2.99 14.73 40.99
C GLY A 250 -2.66 16.04 41.68
N LYS A 251 -1.93 16.02 42.82
CA LYS A 251 -1.54 17.23 43.59
C LYS A 251 -0.15 17.65 43.15
N SER A 252 0.06 18.94 42.96
CA SER A 252 1.34 19.50 42.48
C SER A 252 2.53 19.27 43.43
N ASP A 253 2.27 19.07 44.71
CA ASP A 253 3.25 18.81 45.76
C ASP A 253 3.58 17.31 45.92
N SER A 254 2.87 16.43 45.20
CA SER A 254 3.14 14.99 45.25
C SER A 254 4.38 14.61 44.44
N LYS A 255 5.19 13.73 45.02
CA LYS A 255 6.32 13.12 44.32
C LYS A 255 5.91 12.30 43.08
N TYR A 256 4.64 11.94 42.98
CA TYR A 256 4.08 11.19 41.84
C TYR A 256 3.42 12.07 40.79
N SER A 257 3.32 13.39 41.00
CA SER A 257 2.63 14.33 40.09
C SER A 257 3.27 14.34 38.71
N ASP A 258 4.59 14.55 38.64
CA ASP A 258 5.31 14.58 37.38
C ASP A 258 5.28 13.22 36.66
N GLN A 259 5.39 12.13 37.41
CA GLN A 259 5.30 10.78 36.87
C GLN A 259 3.91 10.52 36.26
N TYR A 260 2.84 10.91 36.95
CA TYR A 260 1.48 10.75 36.51
C TYR A 260 1.19 11.57 35.24
N ASN A 261 1.63 12.82 35.20
CA ASN A 261 1.50 13.68 34.04
C ASN A 261 2.23 13.09 32.81
N LYS A 262 3.45 12.58 33.03
CA LYS A 262 4.19 11.90 31.98
C LYS A 262 3.50 10.62 31.50
N LEU A 263 2.96 9.82 32.41
CA LEU A 263 2.18 8.62 32.09
C LEU A 263 0.96 8.97 31.21
N ILE A 264 0.22 10.04 31.53
CA ILE A 264 -0.91 10.48 30.71
C ILE A 264 -0.44 10.81 29.30
N VAL A 265 0.60 11.64 29.14
CA VAL A 265 1.12 12.05 27.84
C VAL A 265 1.56 10.83 27.04
N GLU A 266 2.37 9.95 27.62
CA GLU A 266 2.91 8.80 26.91
C GLU A 266 1.84 7.72 26.62
N ALA A 267 0.89 7.50 27.54
CA ALA A 267 -0.21 6.55 27.30
C ALA A 267 -1.19 7.01 26.22
N MET A 268 -1.27 8.31 25.94
CA MET A 268 -2.13 8.90 24.92
C MET A 268 -1.44 9.07 23.56
N GLY A 269 -0.24 8.50 23.38
CA GLY A 269 0.49 8.52 22.11
C GLY A 269 1.80 9.31 22.13
N GLY A 270 2.20 9.83 23.31
CA GLY A 270 3.40 10.65 23.47
C GLY A 270 3.25 12.06 22.88
N SER A 271 4.26 12.90 23.08
CA SER A 271 4.27 14.27 22.56
C SER A 271 4.49 14.33 21.04
N GLY A 272 3.94 15.38 20.40
CA GLY A 272 4.04 15.66 18.95
C GLY A 272 2.92 15.05 18.13
N ASP A 273 2.66 15.65 16.97
CA ASP A 273 1.45 15.42 16.15
C ASP A 273 1.59 14.34 15.07
N ASN A 274 2.74 13.68 14.97
CA ASN A 274 3.00 12.70 13.91
C ASN A 274 2.80 11.25 14.38
N ASP A 275 1.55 10.86 14.57
CA ASP A 275 1.20 9.50 15.00
C ASP A 275 1.63 8.42 13.99
N LEU A 276 1.54 8.71 12.67
CA LEU A 276 1.95 7.78 11.64
C LEU A 276 3.46 7.46 11.72
N GLU A 277 4.28 8.46 11.97
CA GLU A 277 5.73 8.29 12.10
C GLU A 277 6.13 7.50 13.37
N LYS A 278 5.37 7.71 14.47
CA LYS A 278 5.54 6.93 15.69
C LYS A 278 5.16 5.46 15.45
N GLU A 279 4.03 5.22 14.79
CA GLU A 279 3.60 3.87 14.40
C GLU A 279 4.61 3.19 13.47
N ASP A 280 5.20 3.90 12.51
CA ASP A 280 6.26 3.37 11.63
C ASP A 280 7.51 2.96 12.43
N LYS A 281 7.91 3.76 13.42
CA LYS A 281 9.02 3.40 14.31
C LYS A 281 8.73 2.13 15.10
N ILE A 282 7.50 1.96 15.60
CA ILE A 282 7.05 0.75 16.30
C ILE A 282 7.07 -0.46 15.35
N ILE A 283 6.49 -0.32 14.15
CA ILE A 283 6.45 -1.39 13.15
C ILE A 283 7.84 -1.84 12.75
N ARG A 284 8.77 -0.90 12.55
CA ARG A 284 10.17 -1.20 12.24
C ARG A 284 10.85 -2.04 13.33
N LYS A 285 10.54 -1.77 14.60
CA LYS A 285 11.06 -2.56 15.71
C LYS A 285 10.45 -3.96 15.73
N ILE A 286 9.13 -4.07 15.55
CA ILE A 286 8.46 -5.37 15.44
C ILE A 286 9.05 -6.18 14.29
N ALA A 287 9.21 -5.58 13.10
CA ALA A 287 9.73 -6.26 11.92
C ALA A 287 11.10 -6.89 12.15
N LYS A 288 12.01 -6.19 12.84
CA LYS A 288 13.34 -6.72 13.18
C LYS A 288 13.25 -7.97 14.06
N GLU A 289 12.35 -7.97 15.03
CA GLU A 289 12.24 -9.03 16.04
C GLU A 289 11.46 -10.26 15.58
N VAL A 290 10.61 -10.10 14.55
CA VAL A 290 9.83 -11.21 13.97
C VAL A 290 10.34 -11.61 12.58
N THR A 291 11.58 -11.23 12.24
CA THR A 291 12.20 -11.65 10.98
C THR A 291 12.39 -13.16 10.98
N ILE A 292 11.91 -13.79 9.90
CA ILE A 292 12.03 -15.24 9.72
C ILE A 292 13.50 -15.62 9.55
N ASP A 293 13.97 -16.53 10.38
CA ASP A 293 15.26 -17.16 10.17
C ASP A 293 15.12 -18.25 9.10
N LYS A 294 15.62 -17.96 7.92
CA LYS A 294 15.52 -18.86 6.75
C LYS A 294 16.44 -20.09 6.86
N THR A 295 17.22 -20.20 7.93
CA THR A 295 18.12 -21.33 8.16
C THR A 295 17.48 -22.44 9.01
N ILE A 296 16.45 -22.13 9.78
CA ILE A 296 15.79 -23.06 10.71
C ILE A 296 15.10 -24.21 9.96
N ASP A 297 14.44 -23.93 8.84
CA ASP A 297 13.70 -24.93 8.05
C ASP A 297 14.61 -25.80 7.15
N LEU A 298 15.92 -25.68 7.29
CA LEU A 298 16.90 -26.47 6.51
C LEU A 298 17.41 -27.71 7.27
N ILE A 299 16.94 -27.95 8.49
CA ILE A 299 17.54 -28.92 9.42
C ILE A 299 16.70 -30.23 9.57
N ASP A 300 15.47 -30.28 9.03
CA ASP A 300 14.63 -31.50 9.04
C ASP A 300 14.66 -32.29 7.74
#